data_8ed94c0cb001d935c5fab5986cae4f52
#
_entry.id   8ed94c0cb001d935c5fab5986cae4f52
#
_cell.length_a   1.000
_cell.length_b   1.000
_cell.length_c   1.000
_cell.angle_alpha   90.00
_cell.angle_beta   90.00
_cell.angle_gamma   90.00
#
_symmetry.space_group_name_H-M   'P 1'
#
loop_
_entity.id
_entity.type
_entity.pdbx_description
1 polymer ?
#
loop_
_entity_poly.entity_id
_entity_poly.type
_entity_poly.pdbx_seq_one_letter_code
_entity_poly.pdbx_strand_id
1 'polypeptide(L)'
;MSTWIFLRGLTRESGHWGAFTAQFESALPGCEVVALDLPGNGSLCHQASPLRVPDMVEHCRAELDRRWLPPPYHLLGMSLGAMVAVAWSAAHPDEVAAQVLINTSLRPFSPFYQRLRPRNYGLLLRLALLGADPEDWERSILRITSRGGQDAVLPQWLALRAQHPVTRANALRQLLAAARYRAPKVMTIPTLLLASGQDQLVSVACSQALARQWQCRLQVHPTAGHDLPLDDG
;
A
#
# COMPACT_ATOMS: atom_id res chain seq x y z
N MET A 1 -18.68 -13.62 10.01
CA MET A 1 -18.19 -12.99 8.78
C MET A 1 -17.06 -12.05 9.16
N SER A 2 -15.88 -12.14 8.55
CA SER A 2 -14.73 -11.27 8.89
C SER A 2 -14.59 -10.18 7.84
N THR A 3 -14.48 -8.91 8.29
CA THR A 3 -14.31 -7.77 7.38
C THR A 3 -12.81 -7.50 7.17
N TRP A 4 -12.38 -7.55 5.91
CA TRP A 4 -11.02 -7.26 5.49
C TRP A 4 -10.94 -5.88 4.83
N ILE A 5 -10.13 -5.01 5.40
CA ILE A 5 -9.89 -3.68 4.85
C ILE A 5 -8.61 -3.69 4.02
N PHE A 6 -8.74 -3.40 2.73
CA PHE A 6 -7.63 -3.39 1.79
C PHE A 6 -7.16 -1.96 1.52
N LEU A 7 -5.86 -1.70 1.71
CA LEU A 7 -5.23 -0.38 1.59
C LEU A 7 -4.07 -0.43 0.60
N ARG A 8 -4.21 0.25 -0.54
CA ARG A 8 -3.19 0.33 -1.60
C ARG A 8 -2.02 1.26 -1.25
N GLY A 9 -0.99 1.17 -2.06
CA GLY A 9 0.20 1.99 -1.96
C GLY A 9 0.04 3.43 -2.47
N LEU A 10 1.15 4.14 -2.52
CA LEU A 10 1.26 5.52 -2.96
C LEU A 10 0.71 5.70 -4.38
N THR A 11 -0.15 6.70 -4.56
CA THR A 11 -0.81 7.04 -5.84
C THR A 11 -1.68 5.94 -6.46
N ARG A 12 -2.02 4.92 -5.69
CA ARG A 12 -2.87 3.82 -6.14
C ARG A 12 -4.22 3.84 -5.43
N GLU A 13 -5.24 3.39 -6.11
CA GLU A 13 -6.63 3.32 -5.66
C GLU A 13 -7.12 1.87 -5.56
N SER A 14 -8.33 1.70 -5.01
CA SER A 14 -8.98 0.40 -4.84
C SER A 14 -9.07 -0.42 -6.13
N GLY A 15 -9.29 0.20 -7.28
CA GLY A 15 -9.33 -0.48 -8.58
C GLY A 15 -8.03 -1.19 -8.98
N HIS A 16 -6.89 -0.79 -8.40
CA HIS A 16 -5.60 -1.44 -8.66
C HIS A 16 -5.42 -2.80 -7.96
N TRP A 17 -6.38 -3.24 -7.14
CA TRP A 17 -6.42 -4.62 -6.66
C TRP A 17 -6.83 -5.61 -7.76
N GLY A 18 -7.55 -5.12 -8.80
CA GLY A 18 -7.99 -5.95 -9.92
C GLY A 18 -8.79 -7.18 -9.48
N ALA A 19 -8.44 -8.35 -9.99
CA ALA A 19 -9.09 -9.61 -9.64
C ALA A 19 -8.75 -10.12 -8.22
N PHE A 20 -7.69 -9.59 -7.59
CA PHE A 20 -7.19 -10.09 -6.30
C PHE A 20 -8.23 -10.05 -5.20
N THR A 21 -9.13 -9.04 -5.16
CA THR A 21 -10.20 -8.98 -4.15
C THR A 21 -11.13 -10.19 -4.24
N ALA A 22 -11.60 -10.52 -5.44
CA ALA A 22 -12.49 -11.66 -5.65
C ALA A 22 -11.78 -13.01 -5.42
N GLN A 23 -10.50 -13.11 -5.81
CA GLN A 23 -9.68 -14.30 -5.53
C GLN A 23 -9.49 -14.50 -4.03
N PHE A 24 -9.23 -13.42 -3.29
CA PHE A 24 -9.08 -13.45 -1.84
C PHE A 24 -10.36 -13.90 -1.13
N GLU A 25 -11.53 -13.35 -1.51
CA GLU A 25 -12.83 -13.76 -0.96
C GLU A 25 -13.15 -15.22 -1.28
N SER A 26 -12.81 -15.67 -2.49
CA SER A 26 -12.98 -17.07 -2.90
C SER A 26 -12.08 -18.02 -2.10
N ALA A 27 -10.86 -17.60 -1.79
CA ALA A 27 -9.90 -18.40 -1.02
C ALA A 27 -10.19 -18.42 0.48
N LEU A 28 -10.93 -17.42 1.00
CA LEU A 28 -11.30 -17.30 2.42
C LEU A 28 -12.81 -17.18 2.59
N PRO A 29 -13.57 -18.30 2.46
CA PRO A 29 -15.02 -18.26 2.60
C PRO A 29 -15.48 -17.66 3.92
N GLY A 30 -16.44 -16.75 3.87
CA GLY A 30 -16.96 -16.03 5.04
C GLY A 30 -16.20 -14.73 5.38
N CYS A 31 -15.31 -14.27 4.51
CA CYS A 31 -14.78 -12.91 4.58
C CYS A 31 -15.50 -11.99 3.57
N GLU A 32 -15.47 -10.70 3.87
CA GLU A 32 -15.88 -9.59 3.00
C GLU A 32 -14.70 -8.65 2.83
N VAL A 33 -14.37 -8.28 1.59
CA VAL A 33 -13.29 -7.34 1.30
C VAL A 33 -13.84 -5.95 1.04
N VAL A 34 -13.37 -4.98 1.81
CA VAL A 34 -13.66 -3.55 1.66
C VAL A 34 -12.37 -2.84 1.24
N ALA A 35 -12.20 -2.60 -0.05
CA ALA A 35 -11.09 -1.81 -0.54
C ALA A 35 -11.37 -0.31 -0.38
N LEU A 36 -10.51 0.40 0.36
CA LEU A 36 -10.66 1.83 0.63
C LEU A 36 -9.66 2.66 -0.19
N ASP A 37 -10.15 3.78 -0.71
CA ASP A 37 -9.31 4.81 -1.28
C ASP A 37 -8.79 5.75 -0.18
N LEU A 38 -7.50 6.07 -0.24
CA LEU A 38 -6.92 7.12 0.59
C LEU A 38 -7.19 8.51 -0.04
N PRO A 39 -7.37 9.57 0.75
CA PRO A 39 -7.57 10.93 0.21
C PRO A 39 -6.49 11.30 -0.80
N GLY A 40 -6.91 11.78 -1.95
CA GLY A 40 -6.05 12.09 -3.09
C GLY A 40 -5.90 10.97 -4.12
N ASN A 41 -6.54 9.80 -3.89
CA ASN A 41 -6.56 8.66 -4.81
C ASN A 41 -8.00 8.24 -5.12
N GLY A 42 -8.20 7.56 -6.24
CA GLY A 42 -9.47 6.96 -6.63
C GLY A 42 -10.63 7.93 -6.59
N SER A 43 -11.76 7.49 -6.05
CA SER A 43 -12.96 8.32 -5.87
C SER A 43 -12.70 9.61 -5.06
N LEU A 44 -11.59 9.67 -4.32
CA LEU A 44 -11.17 10.81 -3.50
C LEU A 44 -10.03 11.63 -4.15
N CYS A 45 -9.77 11.48 -5.44
CA CYS A 45 -8.66 12.10 -6.16
C CYS A 45 -8.63 13.63 -6.08
N HIS A 46 -9.80 14.28 -5.93
CA HIS A 46 -9.95 15.73 -5.77
C HIS A 46 -9.72 16.23 -4.34
N GLN A 47 -9.61 15.35 -3.36
CA GLN A 47 -9.27 15.71 -1.98
C GLN A 47 -7.77 15.87 -1.83
N ALA A 48 -7.35 16.76 -0.91
CA ALA A 48 -5.94 16.88 -0.56
C ALA A 48 -5.50 15.69 0.30
N SER A 49 -4.45 14.97 -0.14
CA SER A 49 -3.88 13.90 0.68
C SER A 49 -3.35 14.46 2.01
N PRO A 50 -3.59 13.80 3.15
CA PRO A 50 -3.00 14.18 4.42
C PRO A 50 -1.47 14.15 4.39
N LEU A 51 -0.82 15.01 5.18
CA LEU A 51 0.64 15.03 5.34
C LEU A 51 1.14 14.09 6.45
N ARG A 52 0.22 13.39 7.11
CA ARG A 52 0.51 12.46 8.19
C ARG A 52 -0.28 11.17 7.98
N VAL A 53 0.37 10.03 8.19
CA VAL A 53 -0.27 8.71 8.08
C VAL A 53 -1.42 8.52 9.09
N PRO A 54 -1.34 8.98 10.35
CA PRO A 54 -2.48 8.90 11.26
C PRO A 54 -3.74 9.61 10.77
N ASP A 55 -3.61 10.73 10.05
CA ASP A 55 -4.77 11.44 9.51
C ASP A 55 -5.46 10.63 8.37
N MET A 56 -4.70 9.76 7.68
CA MET A 56 -5.26 8.82 6.71
C MET A 56 -6.05 7.70 7.42
N VAL A 57 -5.61 7.27 8.61
CA VAL A 57 -6.34 6.31 9.44
C VAL A 57 -7.72 6.87 9.82
N GLU A 58 -7.76 8.10 10.33
CA GLU A 58 -9.03 8.72 10.75
C GLU A 58 -10.00 8.86 9.57
N HIS A 59 -9.49 9.12 8.37
CA HIS A 59 -10.33 9.11 7.16
C HIS A 59 -10.91 7.72 6.87
N CYS A 60 -10.10 6.67 6.95
CA CYS A 60 -10.57 5.30 6.73
C CYS A 60 -11.64 4.90 7.76
N ARG A 61 -11.43 5.25 9.03
CA ARG A 61 -12.38 4.97 10.11
C ARG A 61 -13.72 5.66 9.87
N ALA A 62 -13.68 6.96 9.57
CA ALA A 62 -14.89 7.74 9.25
C ALA A 62 -15.65 7.18 8.03
N GLU A 63 -14.92 6.62 7.06
CA GLU A 63 -15.52 5.95 5.91
C GLU A 63 -16.26 4.67 6.30
N LEU A 64 -15.66 3.84 7.15
CA LEU A 64 -16.29 2.60 7.63
C LEU A 64 -17.50 2.89 8.53
N ASP A 65 -17.41 3.91 9.39
CA ASP A 65 -18.54 4.37 10.20
C ASP A 65 -19.71 4.81 9.33
N ARG A 66 -19.46 5.55 8.25
CA ARG A 66 -20.51 5.94 7.28
C ARG A 66 -21.14 4.75 6.57
N ARG A 67 -20.40 3.68 6.39
CA ARG A 67 -20.89 2.43 5.77
C ARG A 67 -21.55 1.48 6.79
N TRP A 68 -21.60 1.85 8.07
CA TRP A 68 -22.12 0.99 9.15
C TRP A 68 -21.41 -0.36 9.25
N LEU A 69 -20.11 -0.37 8.99
CA LEU A 69 -19.26 -1.54 9.11
C LEU A 69 -18.53 -1.52 10.45
N PRO A 70 -18.95 -2.34 11.43
CA PRO A 70 -18.36 -2.31 12.76
C PRO A 70 -17.02 -3.09 12.81
N PRO A 71 -16.07 -2.71 13.72
CA PRO A 71 -14.90 -3.52 14.04
C PRO A 71 -15.30 -4.82 14.78
N PRO A 72 -14.37 -5.80 14.95
CA PRO A 72 -12.96 -5.70 14.57
C PRO A 72 -12.69 -6.03 13.09
N TYR A 73 -11.67 -5.37 12.52
CA TYR A 73 -11.24 -5.54 11.14
C TYR A 73 -9.98 -6.39 11.02
N HIS A 74 -9.82 -7.04 9.87
CA HIS A 74 -8.54 -7.54 9.39
C HIS A 74 -7.99 -6.54 8.37
N LEU A 75 -6.74 -6.12 8.52
CA LEU A 75 -6.15 -5.13 7.61
C LEU A 75 -5.18 -5.81 6.64
N LEU A 76 -5.32 -5.54 5.35
CA LEU A 76 -4.33 -5.90 4.35
C LEU A 76 -3.82 -4.62 3.70
N GLY A 77 -2.58 -4.26 4.01
CA GLY A 77 -1.97 -3.04 3.53
C GLY A 77 -0.74 -3.29 2.69
N MET A 78 -0.61 -2.57 1.58
CA MET A 78 0.55 -2.62 0.72
C MET A 78 1.31 -1.28 0.74
N SER A 79 2.64 -1.31 0.92
CA SER A 79 3.50 -0.12 0.85
C SER A 79 3.04 1.02 1.78
N LEU A 80 2.55 2.16 1.26
CA LEU A 80 1.93 3.23 2.06
C LEU A 80 0.68 2.72 2.81
N GLY A 81 -0.15 1.90 2.18
CA GLY A 81 -1.30 1.27 2.84
C GLY A 81 -0.91 0.41 4.04
N ALA A 82 0.25 -0.25 3.99
CA ALA A 82 0.79 -0.96 5.14
C ALA A 82 1.21 0.00 6.27
N MET A 83 1.69 1.21 5.96
CA MET A 83 1.96 2.23 6.98
C MET A 83 0.68 2.71 7.65
N VAL A 84 -0.41 2.83 6.89
CA VAL A 84 -1.75 3.17 7.41
C VAL A 84 -2.26 2.04 8.32
N ALA A 85 -2.17 0.78 7.89
CA ALA A 85 -2.55 -0.38 8.71
C ALA A 85 -1.78 -0.43 10.04
N VAL A 86 -0.46 -0.19 10.01
CA VAL A 86 0.38 -0.13 11.22
C VAL A 86 -0.02 1.03 12.14
N ALA A 87 -0.30 2.20 11.57
CA ALA A 87 -0.75 3.36 12.36
C ALA A 87 -2.12 3.12 12.99
N TRP A 88 -3.03 2.47 12.26
CA TRP A 88 -4.34 2.08 12.75
C TRP A 88 -4.23 1.09 13.91
N SER A 89 -3.51 -0.01 13.70
CA SER A 89 -3.27 -1.04 14.73
C SER A 89 -2.63 -0.47 16.01
N ALA A 90 -1.79 0.56 15.87
CA ALA A 90 -1.13 1.18 17.01
C ALA A 90 -2.02 2.19 17.76
N ALA A 91 -2.88 2.91 17.04
CA ALA A 91 -3.74 3.95 17.63
C ALA A 91 -5.07 3.38 18.15
N HIS A 92 -5.61 2.36 17.48
CA HIS A 92 -6.91 1.75 17.77
C HIS A 92 -6.81 0.21 17.78
N PRO A 93 -6.05 -0.37 18.74
CA PRO A 93 -5.79 -1.81 18.77
C PRO A 93 -7.07 -2.65 18.92
N ASP A 94 -8.09 -2.14 19.59
CA ASP A 94 -9.36 -2.82 19.78
C ASP A 94 -10.21 -2.94 18.51
N GLU A 95 -9.88 -2.14 17.49
CA GLU A 95 -10.56 -2.19 16.18
C GLU A 95 -9.91 -3.19 15.21
N VAL A 96 -8.72 -3.74 15.52
CA VAL A 96 -7.94 -4.55 14.58
C VAL A 96 -7.69 -5.95 15.14
N ALA A 97 -8.26 -6.96 14.49
CA ALA A 97 -8.07 -8.36 14.87
C ALA A 97 -6.70 -8.90 14.43
N ALA A 98 -6.26 -8.56 13.21
CA ALA A 98 -4.97 -8.94 12.65
C ALA A 98 -4.60 -8.05 11.46
N GLN A 99 -3.32 -8.07 11.05
CA GLN A 99 -2.87 -7.35 9.87
C GLN A 99 -1.91 -8.15 8.99
N VAL A 100 -2.02 -7.95 7.67
CA VAL A 100 -1.09 -8.43 6.66
C VAL A 100 -0.43 -7.22 6.00
N LEU A 101 0.88 -7.16 6.00
CA LEU A 101 1.64 -6.02 5.50
C LEU A 101 2.53 -6.47 4.33
N ILE A 102 2.27 -5.92 3.13
CA ILE A 102 2.96 -6.28 1.89
C ILE A 102 3.99 -5.20 1.53
N ASN A 103 5.24 -5.62 1.34
CA ASN A 103 6.33 -4.80 0.81
C ASN A 103 6.46 -3.41 1.49
N THR A 104 6.33 -3.38 2.81
CA THR A 104 6.40 -2.14 3.58
C THR A 104 7.81 -1.81 4.05
N SER A 105 8.01 -0.54 4.39
CA SER A 105 9.28 -0.05 4.92
C SER A 105 9.03 1.03 5.96
N LEU A 106 9.50 0.83 7.18
CA LEU A 106 9.12 1.64 8.33
C LEU A 106 10.34 2.27 9.03
N ARG A 107 10.23 3.57 9.36
CA ARG A 107 11.12 4.18 10.36
C ARG A 107 10.69 3.74 11.75
N PRO A 108 11.62 3.53 12.67
CA PRO A 108 13.07 3.76 12.56
C PRO A 108 13.86 2.53 12.08
N PHE A 109 13.23 1.43 11.67
CA PHE A 109 13.84 0.11 11.48
C PHE A 109 14.70 -0.02 10.23
N SER A 110 14.46 0.85 9.24
CA SER A 110 15.18 0.80 7.97
C SER A 110 15.66 2.19 7.54
N PRO A 111 16.89 2.30 7.02
CA PRO A 111 17.42 3.55 6.50
C PRO A 111 16.70 3.95 5.19
N PHE A 112 16.74 5.24 4.86
CA PHE A 112 15.99 5.81 3.74
C PHE A 112 16.32 5.15 2.38
N TYR A 113 17.58 4.78 2.14
CA TYR A 113 18.04 4.16 0.89
C TYR A 113 17.57 2.70 0.71
N GLN A 114 17.11 2.04 1.76
CA GLN A 114 16.45 0.74 1.68
C GLN A 114 14.93 0.90 1.52
N ARG A 115 14.37 1.96 2.11
CA ARG A 115 12.93 2.26 2.07
C ARG A 115 12.46 2.72 0.69
N LEU A 116 13.34 3.38 -0.05
CA LEU A 116 13.20 3.69 -1.46
C LEU A 116 14.58 3.54 -2.09
N ARG A 117 14.74 2.56 -2.98
CA ARG A 117 16.04 2.25 -3.58
C ARG A 117 16.55 3.42 -4.42
N PRO A 118 17.79 3.90 -4.20
CA PRO A 118 18.35 5.09 -4.86
C PRO A 118 18.31 5.06 -6.39
N ARG A 119 18.41 3.88 -7.00
CA ARG A 119 18.32 3.70 -8.45
C ARG A 119 17.02 4.24 -9.06
N ASN A 120 15.95 4.38 -8.26
CA ASN A 120 14.66 4.90 -8.71
C ASN A 120 14.54 6.42 -8.56
N TYR A 121 15.48 7.09 -7.86
CA TYR A 121 15.36 8.53 -7.58
C TYR A 121 15.33 9.36 -8.86
N GLY A 122 16.21 9.04 -9.83
CA GLY A 122 16.23 9.76 -11.12
C GLY A 122 14.93 9.65 -11.90
N LEU A 123 14.36 8.43 -11.98
CA LEU A 123 13.08 8.20 -12.62
C LEU A 123 11.95 8.95 -11.91
N LEU A 124 11.83 8.78 -10.60
CA LEU A 124 10.77 9.40 -9.80
C LEU A 124 10.86 10.93 -9.81
N LEU A 125 12.08 11.48 -9.75
CA LEU A 125 12.32 12.92 -9.86
C LEU A 125 11.93 13.45 -11.23
N ARG A 126 12.32 12.75 -12.31
CA ARG A 126 11.91 13.09 -13.67
C ARG A 126 10.39 13.13 -13.82
N LEU A 127 9.70 12.07 -13.35
CA LEU A 127 8.24 11.99 -13.40
C LEU A 127 7.58 13.12 -12.59
N ALA A 128 8.12 13.46 -11.43
CA ALA A 128 7.60 14.51 -10.57
C ALA A 128 7.79 15.92 -11.14
N LEU A 129 8.97 16.22 -11.71
CA LEU A 129 9.31 17.57 -12.19
C LEU A 129 8.88 17.83 -13.62
N LEU A 130 9.20 16.92 -14.54
CA LEU A 130 8.93 17.12 -15.97
C LEU A 130 7.54 16.62 -16.38
N GLY A 131 6.96 15.72 -15.58
CA GLY A 131 5.77 14.98 -15.97
C GLY A 131 6.11 13.91 -16.99
N ALA A 132 5.09 13.20 -17.40
CA ALA A 132 5.13 12.24 -18.48
C ALA A 132 3.72 12.11 -19.05
N ASP A 133 3.62 11.68 -20.28
CA ASP A 133 2.37 11.15 -20.82
C ASP A 133 1.83 10.06 -19.88
N PRO A 134 0.52 9.95 -19.71
CA PRO A 134 -0.09 8.95 -18.82
C PRO A 134 0.39 7.52 -19.06
N GLU A 135 0.58 7.11 -20.30
CA GLU A 135 1.07 5.79 -20.66
C GLU A 135 2.54 5.59 -20.25
N ASP A 136 3.41 6.54 -20.56
CA ASP A 136 4.81 6.52 -20.16
C ASP A 136 4.97 6.48 -18.63
N TRP A 137 4.09 7.21 -17.93
CA TRP A 137 4.05 7.18 -16.47
C TRP A 137 3.73 5.77 -15.96
N GLU A 138 2.58 5.19 -16.39
CA GLU A 138 2.13 3.88 -15.88
C GLU A 138 3.11 2.77 -16.29
N ARG A 139 3.62 2.77 -17.51
CA ARG A 139 4.67 1.83 -17.93
C ARG A 139 5.94 1.94 -17.07
N SER A 140 6.34 3.16 -16.73
CA SER A 140 7.52 3.39 -15.87
C SER A 140 7.31 2.87 -14.47
N ILE A 141 6.13 3.09 -13.89
CA ILE A 141 5.79 2.57 -12.56
C ILE A 141 5.68 1.05 -12.59
N LEU A 142 4.95 0.46 -13.54
CA LEU A 142 4.83 -0.98 -13.70
C LEU A 142 6.19 -1.66 -13.79
N ARG A 143 7.12 -1.10 -14.57
CA ARG A 143 8.48 -1.64 -14.74
C ARG A 143 9.25 -1.77 -13.42
N ILE A 144 9.06 -0.86 -12.48
CA ILE A 144 9.76 -0.88 -11.18
C ILE A 144 8.96 -1.59 -10.07
N THR A 145 7.65 -1.82 -10.28
CA THR A 145 6.78 -2.41 -9.26
C THR A 145 6.34 -3.84 -9.57
N SER A 146 6.31 -4.27 -10.83
CA SER A 146 5.84 -5.60 -11.23
C SER A 146 6.89 -6.38 -12.01
N ARG A 147 6.79 -7.71 -12.00
CA ARG A 147 7.64 -8.66 -12.74
C ARG A 147 6.88 -9.41 -13.83
N GLY A 148 5.55 -9.40 -13.80
CA GLY A 148 4.70 -10.08 -14.75
C GLY A 148 3.46 -9.29 -15.11
N GLY A 149 2.76 -9.70 -16.17
CA GLY A 149 1.43 -9.20 -16.50
C GLY A 149 1.32 -7.70 -16.87
N GLN A 150 2.43 -6.98 -17.05
CA GLN A 150 2.45 -5.52 -17.21
C GLN A 150 1.59 -5.05 -18.38
N ASP A 151 1.71 -5.69 -19.56
CA ASP A 151 0.94 -5.31 -20.74
C ASP A 151 -0.54 -5.64 -20.61
N ALA A 152 -0.89 -6.69 -19.86
CA ALA A 152 -2.28 -7.09 -19.65
C ALA A 152 -3.04 -6.10 -18.76
N VAL A 153 -2.40 -5.50 -17.76
CA VAL A 153 -3.05 -4.58 -16.81
C VAL A 153 -2.94 -3.11 -17.21
N LEU A 154 -2.01 -2.76 -18.09
CA LEU A 154 -1.77 -1.36 -18.49
C LEU A 154 -3.02 -0.65 -19.01
N PRO A 155 -3.86 -1.25 -19.88
CA PRO A 155 -5.09 -0.58 -20.34
C PRO A 155 -6.04 -0.25 -19.20
N GLN A 156 -6.20 -1.16 -18.23
CA GLN A 156 -7.03 -0.92 -17.05
C GLN A 156 -6.45 0.21 -16.17
N TRP A 157 -5.14 0.21 -15.94
CA TRP A 157 -4.50 1.25 -15.12
C TRP A 157 -4.55 2.63 -15.77
N LEU A 158 -4.46 2.68 -17.11
CA LEU A 158 -4.68 3.93 -17.86
C LEU A 158 -6.12 4.43 -17.73
N ALA A 159 -7.11 3.53 -17.77
CA ALA A 159 -8.51 3.90 -17.57
C ALA A 159 -8.75 4.43 -16.15
N LEU A 160 -8.23 3.77 -15.11
CA LEU A 160 -8.30 4.25 -13.73
C LEU A 160 -7.66 5.64 -13.58
N ARG A 161 -6.47 5.82 -14.13
CA ARG A 161 -5.78 7.11 -14.10
C ARG A 161 -6.54 8.22 -14.82
N ALA A 162 -7.17 7.92 -15.95
CA ALA A 162 -7.98 8.89 -16.69
C ALA A 162 -9.24 9.29 -15.91
N GLN A 163 -9.85 8.34 -15.22
CA GLN A 163 -11.04 8.55 -14.40
C GLN A 163 -10.72 9.28 -13.09
N HIS A 164 -9.61 8.92 -12.45
CA HIS A 164 -9.22 9.43 -11.12
C HIS A 164 -7.76 9.91 -11.12
N PRO A 165 -7.46 11.04 -11.77
CA PRO A 165 -6.09 11.51 -11.89
C PRO A 165 -5.52 11.96 -10.54
N VAL A 166 -4.42 11.34 -10.11
CA VAL A 166 -3.69 11.78 -8.93
C VAL A 166 -2.82 12.98 -9.27
N THR A 167 -3.04 14.10 -8.56
CA THR A 167 -2.24 15.29 -8.74
C THR A 167 -0.80 15.12 -8.24
N ARG A 168 0.17 15.85 -8.83
CA ARG A 168 1.55 15.88 -8.35
C ARG A 168 1.64 16.32 -6.88
N ALA A 169 0.79 17.28 -6.50
CA ALA A 169 0.70 17.75 -5.13
C ALA A 169 0.30 16.60 -4.18
N ASN A 170 -0.70 15.80 -4.53
CA ASN A 170 -1.12 14.66 -3.73
C ASN A 170 -0.04 13.57 -3.68
N ALA A 171 0.62 13.24 -4.79
CA ALA A 171 1.74 12.30 -4.82
C ALA A 171 2.88 12.74 -3.88
N LEU A 172 3.25 14.04 -3.91
CA LEU A 172 4.27 14.58 -3.02
C LEU A 172 3.83 14.56 -1.55
N ARG A 173 2.57 14.92 -1.25
CA ARG A 173 2.02 14.88 0.11
C ARG A 173 2.05 13.47 0.69
N GLN A 174 1.65 12.46 -0.09
CA GLN A 174 1.71 11.05 0.30
C GLN A 174 3.16 10.60 0.53
N LEU A 175 4.09 10.97 -0.34
CA LEU A 175 5.51 10.67 -0.17
C LEU A 175 6.08 11.29 1.12
N LEU A 176 5.73 12.54 1.41
CA LEU A 176 6.12 13.21 2.65
C LEU A 176 5.53 12.54 3.89
N ALA A 177 4.25 12.16 3.84
CA ALA A 177 3.60 11.41 4.92
C ALA A 177 4.33 10.09 5.19
N ALA A 178 4.60 9.31 4.13
CA ALA A 178 5.36 8.05 4.21
C ALA A 178 6.79 8.27 4.75
N ALA A 179 7.50 9.30 4.26
CA ALA A 179 8.88 9.60 4.69
C ALA A 179 8.97 9.97 6.17
N ARG A 180 7.96 10.66 6.71
CA ARG A 180 7.90 11.13 8.10
C ARG A 180 7.37 10.11 9.09
N TYR A 181 6.57 9.15 8.62
CA TYR A 181 5.94 8.18 9.50
C TYR A 181 6.96 7.34 10.26
N ARG A 182 6.72 7.18 11.56
CA ARG A 182 7.52 6.35 12.48
C ARG A 182 6.60 5.33 13.12
N ALA A 183 6.89 4.07 12.89
CA ALA A 183 6.14 2.96 13.46
C ALA A 183 6.49 2.75 14.94
N PRO A 184 5.61 2.13 15.72
CA PRO A 184 5.88 1.75 17.11
C PRO A 184 6.99 0.71 17.18
N LYS A 185 7.74 0.71 18.29
CA LYS A 185 8.81 -0.27 18.51
C LYS A 185 8.28 -1.68 18.75
N VAL A 186 7.07 -1.79 19.28
CA VAL A 186 6.38 -3.05 19.57
C VAL A 186 5.03 -3.01 18.87
N MET A 187 4.63 -4.13 18.29
CA MET A 187 3.32 -4.35 17.70
C MET A 187 2.64 -5.48 18.45
N THR A 188 1.48 -5.20 19.02
CA THR A 188 0.70 -6.17 19.81
C THR A 188 -0.31 -6.94 18.96
N ILE A 189 -0.69 -6.36 17.80
CA ILE A 189 -1.65 -6.98 16.89
C ILE A 189 -0.97 -8.13 16.11
N PRO A 190 -1.63 -9.29 15.97
CA PRO A 190 -1.14 -10.38 15.14
C PRO A 190 -0.78 -9.88 13.73
N THR A 191 0.47 -10.07 13.33
CA THR A 191 1.01 -9.48 12.09
C THR A 191 1.67 -10.55 11.23
N LEU A 192 1.30 -10.59 9.95
CA LEU A 192 2.00 -11.32 8.92
C LEU A 192 2.66 -10.32 7.96
N LEU A 193 3.95 -10.51 7.69
CA LEU A 193 4.68 -9.77 6.70
C LEU A 193 4.81 -10.60 5.42
N LEU A 194 4.45 -10.01 4.29
CA LEU A 194 4.71 -10.54 2.97
C LEU A 194 5.72 -9.63 2.26
N ALA A 195 6.75 -10.22 1.68
CA ALA A 195 7.79 -9.47 0.99
C ALA A 195 8.16 -10.14 -0.32
N SER A 196 8.61 -9.35 -1.28
CA SER A 196 8.98 -9.80 -2.60
C SER A 196 10.49 -9.76 -2.79
N GLY A 197 11.08 -10.89 -3.21
CA GLY A 197 12.52 -11.03 -3.43
C GLY A 197 13.04 -10.16 -4.58
N GLN A 198 12.22 -9.90 -5.58
CA GLN A 198 12.55 -9.09 -6.76
C GLN A 198 11.97 -7.66 -6.70
N ASP A 199 11.58 -7.18 -5.52
CA ASP A 199 11.12 -5.81 -5.34
C ASP A 199 12.22 -4.82 -5.75
N GLN A 200 11.91 -4.02 -6.79
CA GLN A 200 12.83 -3.04 -7.33
C GLN A 200 12.68 -1.67 -6.64
N LEU A 201 11.60 -1.46 -5.89
CA LEU A 201 11.30 -0.18 -5.25
C LEU A 201 11.77 -0.13 -3.81
N VAL A 202 11.44 -1.16 -3.01
CA VAL A 202 11.78 -1.30 -1.60
C VAL A 202 12.73 -2.49 -1.41
N SER A 203 13.66 -2.40 -0.49
CA SER A 203 14.53 -3.53 -0.17
C SER A 203 13.80 -4.55 0.71
N VAL A 204 13.89 -5.83 0.39
CA VAL A 204 13.40 -6.92 1.25
C VAL A 204 13.98 -6.88 2.67
N ALA A 205 15.16 -6.28 2.83
CA ALA A 205 15.78 -6.06 4.13
C ALA A 205 14.89 -5.23 5.09
N CYS A 206 14.00 -4.38 4.55
CA CYS A 206 13.03 -3.64 5.36
C CYS A 206 12.05 -4.58 6.08
N SER A 207 11.44 -5.52 5.35
CA SER A 207 10.53 -6.50 5.94
C SER A 207 11.26 -7.46 6.88
N GLN A 208 12.51 -7.86 6.55
CA GLN A 208 13.34 -8.69 7.43
C GLN A 208 13.70 -7.97 8.75
N ALA A 209 14.03 -6.68 8.68
CA ALA A 209 14.30 -5.89 9.89
C ALA A 209 13.06 -5.76 10.77
N LEU A 210 11.90 -5.56 10.15
CA LEU A 210 10.62 -5.44 10.82
C LEU A 210 10.20 -6.76 11.49
N ALA A 211 10.35 -7.89 10.77
CA ALA A 211 10.05 -9.22 11.30
C ALA A 211 10.87 -9.53 12.55
N ARG A 212 12.17 -9.22 12.54
CA ARG A 212 13.04 -9.38 13.71
C ARG A 212 12.63 -8.48 14.87
N GLN A 213 12.26 -7.22 14.57
CA GLN A 213 11.89 -6.24 15.61
C GLN A 213 10.57 -6.61 16.31
N TRP A 214 9.56 -7.02 15.53
CA TRP A 214 8.23 -7.35 16.05
C TRP A 214 8.05 -8.84 16.36
N GLN A 215 9.07 -9.67 16.09
CA GLN A 215 9.04 -11.12 16.28
C GLN A 215 7.81 -11.76 15.60
N CYS A 216 7.48 -11.31 14.41
CA CYS A 216 6.34 -11.77 13.64
C CYS A 216 6.77 -12.58 12.41
N ARG A 217 5.82 -13.34 11.86
CA ARG A 217 6.06 -14.19 10.68
C ARG A 217 6.35 -13.35 9.45
N LEU A 218 7.36 -13.74 8.68
CA LEU A 218 7.69 -13.19 7.36
C LEU A 218 7.65 -14.30 6.32
N GLN A 219 6.95 -14.06 5.22
CA GLN A 219 7.04 -14.87 4.01
C GLN A 219 7.65 -14.02 2.90
N VAL A 220 8.58 -14.61 2.13
CA VAL A 220 9.24 -13.94 1.02
C VAL A 220 8.91 -14.69 -0.27
N HIS A 221 8.19 -14.02 -1.16
CA HIS A 221 7.96 -14.54 -2.50
C HIS A 221 9.24 -14.39 -3.34
N PRO A 222 9.78 -15.46 -3.96
CA PRO A 222 11.12 -15.42 -4.53
C PRO A 222 11.24 -14.54 -5.77
N THR A 223 10.20 -14.45 -6.58
CA THR A 223 10.26 -13.85 -7.94
C THR A 223 9.36 -12.61 -8.12
N ALA A 224 8.38 -12.36 -7.24
CA ALA A 224 7.49 -11.21 -7.37
C ALA A 224 8.22 -9.86 -7.18
N GLY A 225 7.68 -8.81 -7.79
CA GLY A 225 8.09 -7.42 -7.61
C GLY A 225 7.40 -6.74 -6.44
N HIS A 226 7.39 -5.40 -6.45
CA HIS A 226 6.77 -4.62 -5.38
C HIS A 226 5.25 -4.83 -5.28
N ASP A 227 4.57 -4.99 -6.42
CA ASP A 227 3.13 -5.26 -6.48
C ASP A 227 2.88 -6.78 -6.45
N LEU A 228 3.07 -7.39 -5.27
CA LEU A 228 2.90 -8.82 -5.06
C LEU A 228 1.49 -9.30 -5.49
N PRO A 229 0.38 -8.63 -5.14
CA PRO A 229 -0.95 -9.06 -5.56
C PRO A 229 -1.18 -9.04 -7.07
N LEU A 230 -0.42 -8.24 -7.81
CA LEU A 230 -0.45 -8.24 -9.29
C LEU A 230 0.38 -9.39 -9.87
N ASP A 231 1.53 -9.67 -9.26
CA ASP A 231 2.49 -10.65 -9.80
C ASP A 231 2.12 -12.10 -9.45
N ASP A 232 1.54 -12.31 -8.27
CA ASP A 232 1.15 -13.64 -7.75
C ASP A 232 0.11 -13.45 -6.61
N GLY A 233 -1.12 -13.16 -6.97
CA GLY A 233 -2.24 -12.90 -6.07
C GLY A 233 -3.24 -14.04 -5.97
#